data_0bb9d0d29981516aad2275c2c0ab4742
#
_entry.id   0bb9d0d29981516aad2275c2c0ab4742
#
_cell.length_a   1.000
_cell.length_b   1.000
_cell.length_c   1.000
_cell.angle_alpha   90.00
_cell.angle_beta   90.00
_cell.angle_gamma   90.00
#
_symmetry.space_group_name_H-M   'P 1'
#
loop_
_entity.id
_entity.type
_entity.pdbx_description
1 polymer ?
#
loop_
_entity_poly.entity_id
_entity_poly.type
_entity_poly.pdbx_seq_one_letter_code
_entity_poly.pdbx_strand_id
1 'polypeptide(L)'
;VMLCTYAINAWINFSAAPLLGFVLETILLTFLLLLFGEIMPKIYAQKNSLRFVRFSASVLSGLERFCRPFSKILVNSTSVINKALAKKKYDISVDELSKALELTSTEIPEEKEMLAEIIKFYNKTADEIMTPRLDMEDIEIKISFREVVDFIIKSGYSRIPVYSETEDNIKGILYIKDLLPYIDKPDTFRWQSLIRPAYFVPETKKIDDLLEEFRTNKIHMAIVVDEFGGTSGIVTMEDILEEIVGEISDEYDEDEPVSYTHLRAH
;
A
#
# COMPACT_ATOMS: atom_id res chain seq x y z
N VAL A 1 12.88 6.16 -50.66
CA VAL A 1 14.32 6.17 -50.97
C VAL A 1 14.54 5.63 -52.38
N MET A 2 14.31 4.37 -52.69
CA MET A 2 14.61 3.76 -54.03
C MET A 2 14.03 4.54 -55.23
N LEU A 3 12.77 5.03 -55.14
CA LEU A 3 12.17 5.79 -56.23
C LEU A 3 12.85 7.16 -56.42
N CYS A 4 13.32 7.81 -55.38
CA CYS A 4 14.02 9.09 -55.48
C CYS A 4 15.41 8.89 -56.08
N THR A 5 16.13 7.82 -55.62
CA THR A 5 17.43 7.44 -56.20
C THR A 5 17.31 7.13 -57.70
N TYR A 6 16.28 6.39 -58.09
CA TYR A 6 16.05 6.10 -59.51
C TYR A 6 15.75 7.37 -60.31
N ALA A 7 14.92 8.26 -59.80
CA ALA A 7 14.61 9.53 -60.45
C ALA A 7 15.81 10.46 -60.59
N ILE A 8 16.68 10.53 -59.59
CA ILE A 8 17.91 11.36 -59.62
C ILE A 8 18.88 10.80 -60.65
N ASN A 9 19.10 9.48 -60.67
CA ASN A 9 19.97 8.82 -61.66
C ASN A 9 19.46 8.88 -63.10
N ALA A 10 18.12 8.96 -63.28
CA ALA A 10 17.54 9.18 -64.64
C ALA A 10 17.79 10.60 -65.18
N TRP A 11 17.97 11.60 -64.32
CA TRP A 11 18.14 12.99 -64.72
C TRP A 11 19.60 13.43 -64.77
N ILE A 12 20.48 12.85 -63.91
CA ILE A 12 21.87 13.27 -63.79
C ILE A 12 22.77 12.02 -63.90
N ASN A 13 23.60 11.98 -64.93
CA ASN A 13 24.49 10.85 -65.15
C ASN A 13 25.88 11.12 -64.52
N PHE A 14 26.14 10.50 -63.38
CA PHE A 14 27.40 10.65 -62.62
C PHE A 14 28.46 9.58 -62.99
N SER A 15 28.42 9.05 -64.16
CA SER A 15 29.36 7.96 -64.57
C SER A 15 30.85 8.37 -64.50
N ALA A 16 31.17 9.67 -64.57
CA ALA A 16 32.54 10.19 -64.49
C ALA A 16 33.08 10.34 -63.03
N ALA A 17 32.21 10.42 -62.01
CA ALA A 17 32.63 10.58 -60.61
C ALA A 17 31.61 9.96 -59.65
N PRO A 18 31.66 8.62 -59.47
CA PRO A 18 30.62 7.89 -58.71
C PRO A 18 30.56 8.28 -57.22
N LEU A 19 31.67 8.68 -56.63
CA LEU A 19 31.73 9.06 -55.22
C LEU A 19 31.06 10.43 -54.99
N LEU A 20 31.24 11.39 -55.87
CA LEU A 20 30.56 12.67 -55.85
C LEU A 20 29.05 12.52 -56.10
N GLY A 21 28.65 11.61 -56.98
CA GLY A 21 27.24 11.27 -57.22
C GLY A 21 26.58 10.76 -56.00
N PHE A 22 27.19 9.82 -55.30
CA PHE A 22 26.68 9.22 -54.06
C PHE A 22 26.50 10.26 -52.92
N VAL A 23 27.50 11.11 -52.73
CA VAL A 23 27.44 12.18 -51.69
C VAL A 23 26.34 13.16 -52.02
N LEU A 24 26.24 13.62 -53.25
CA LEU A 24 25.23 14.61 -53.64
C LEU A 24 23.81 14.05 -53.61
N GLU A 25 23.64 12.80 -54.02
CA GLU A 25 22.38 12.05 -53.90
C GLU A 25 21.95 11.89 -52.45
N THR A 26 22.87 11.51 -51.56
CA THR A 26 22.58 11.34 -50.13
C THR A 26 22.17 12.67 -49.48
N ILE A 27 22.89 13.76 -49.79
CA ILE A 27 22.58 15.12 -49.28
C ILE A 27 21.20 15.57 -49.76
N LEU A 28 20.92 15.42 -51.06
CA LEU A 28 19.67 15.84 -51.66
C LEU A 28 18.50 15.01 -51.12
N LEU A 29 18.68 13.70 -51.02
CA LEU A 29 17.67 12.80 -50.46
C LEU A 29 17.36 13.11 -49.00
N THR A 30 18.40 13.30 -48.18
CA THR A 30 18.24 13.68 -46.77
C THR A 30 17.54 15.04 -46.65
N PHE A 31 17.89 16.04 -47.44
CA PHE A 31 17.24 17.31 -47.48
C PHE A 31 15.74 17.23 -47.83
N LEU A 32 15.41 16.43 -48.88
CA LEU A 32 14.01 16.23 -49.27
C LEU A 32 13.20 15.51 -48.18
N LEU A 33 13.79 14.47 -47.58
CA LEU A 33 13.13 13.75 -46.49
C LEU A 33 12.89 14.66 -45.27
N LEU A 34 13.85 15.47 -44.87
CA LEU A 34 13.70 16.41 -43.78
C LEU A 34 12.66 17.51 -44.11
N LEU A 35 12.73 18.03 -45.36
CA LEU A 35 11.82 19.10 -45.78
C LEU A 35 10.36 18.61 -45.82
N PHE A 36 10.09 17.51 -46.51
CA PHE A 36 8.73 17.01 -46.69
C PHE A 36 8.24 16.08 -45.57
N GLY A 37 9.15 15.37 -44.91
CA GLY A 37 8.79 14.46 -43.84
C GLY A 37 8.68 15.13 -42.46
N GLU A 38 9.43 16.19 -42.23
CA GLU A 38 9.48 16.80 -40.90
C GLU A 38 9.10 18.29 -40.90
N ILE A 39 9.78 19.14 -41.70
CA ILE A 39 9.64 20.57 -41.62
C ILE A 39 8.28 21.04 -42.14
N MET A 40 7.89 20.62 -43.34
CA MET A 40 6.63 21.05 -43.97
C MET A 40 5.40 20.64 -43.14
N PRO A 41 5.26 19.38 -42.66
CA PRO A 41 4.12 18.98 -41.85
C PRO A 41 4.05 19.79 -40.53
N LYS A 42 5.19 20.06 -39.87
CA LYS A 42 5.22 20.85 -38.63
C LYS A 42 4.77 22.29 -38.87
N ILE A 43 5.31 22.96 -39.89
CA ILE A 43 4.92 24.33 -40.22
C ILE A 43 3.45 24.43 -40.61
N TYR A 44 2.95 23.44 -41.39
CA TYR A 44 1.54 23.42 -41.81
C TYR A 44 0.62 23.20 -40.60
N ALA A 45 0.99 22.28 -39.68
CA ALA A 45 0.23 22.03 -38.46
C ALA A 45 0.17 23.25 -37.55
N GLN A 46 1.29 23.97 -37.39
CA GLN A 46 1.32 25.23 -36.61
C GLN A 46 0.46 26.34 -37.22
N LYS A 47 0.52 26.52 -38.53
CA LYS A 47 -0.18 27.59 -39.21
C LYS A 47 -1.69 27.33 -39.41
N ASN A 48 -2.10 26.08 -39.55
CA ASN A 48 -3.48 25.66 -39.79
C ASN A 48 -3.93 24.52 -38.89
N SER A 49 -3.78 24.67 -37.60
CA SER A 49 -3.99 23.61 -36.60
C SER A 49 -5.34 22.93 -36.72
N LEU A 50 -6.46 23.66 -36.82
CA LEU A 50 -7.79 23.12 -36.92
C LEU A 50 -8.04 22.27 -38.20
N ARG A 51 -7.51 22.72 -39.34
CA ARG A 51 -7.64 21.98 -40.62
C ARG A 51 -6.78 20.73 -40.57
N PHE A 52 -5.58 20.83 -40.03
CA PHE A 52 -4.66 19.71 -39.90
C PHE A 52 -5.25 18.63 -38.96
N VAL A 53 -5.79 19.01 -37.79
CA VAL A 53 -6.43 18.09 -36.85
C VAL A 53 -7.64 17.38 -37.47
N ARG A 54 -8.49 18.13 -38.19
CA ARG A 54 -9.68 17.55 -38.85
C ARG A 54 -9.30 16.54 -39.94
N PHE A 55 -8.27 16.83 -40.72
CA PHE A 55 -7.75 15.91 -41.73
C PHE A 55 -7.11 14.69 -41.08
N SER A 56 -6.22 14.91 -40.10
CA SER A 56 -5.54 13.83 -39.36
C SER A 56 -6.52 12.94 -38.61
N ALA A 57 -7.59 13.48 -38.03
CA ALA A 57 -8.62 12.71 -37.33
C ALA A 57 -9.28 11.69 -38.24
N SER A 58 -9.59 12.06 -39.49
CA SER A 58 -10.20 11.12 -40.45
C SER A 58 -9.23 9.98 -40.79
N VAL A 59 -7.95 10.27 -41.01
CA VAL A 59 -6.92 9.29 -41.34
C VAL A 59 -6.69 8.36 -40.14
N LEU A 60 -6.54 8.94 -38.92
CA LEU A 60 -6.35 8.18 -37.70
C LEU A 60 -7.54 7.26 -37.39
N SER A 61 -8.78 7.75 -37.56
CA SER A 61 -9.97 6.92 -37.37
C SER A 61 -10.04 5.75 -38.37
N GLY A 62 -9.59 5.96 -39.58
CA GLY A 62 -9.45 4.88 -40.58
C GLY A 62 -8.41 3.84 -40.16
N LEU A 63 -7.24 4.32 -39.71
CA LEU A 63 -6.16 3.46 -39.22
C LEU A 63 -6.57 2.71 -37.96
N GLU A 64 -7.22 3.36 -37.01
CA GLU A 64 -7.78 2.72 -35.80
C GLU A 64 -8.72 1.57 -36.17
N ARG A 65 -9.66 1.83 -37.12
CA ARG A 65 -10.61 0.80 -37.56
C ARG A 65 -9.92 -0.40 -38.20
N PHE A 66 -8.87 -0.14 -38.95
CA PHE A 66 -8.04 -1.19 -39.58
C PHE A 66 -7.22 -1.97 -38.52
N CYS A 67 -6.67 -1.29 -37.51
CA CYS A 67 -5.87 -1.93 -36.45
C CYS A 67 -6.72 -2.63 -35.38
N ARG A 68 -8.00 -2.29 -35.22
CA ARG A 68 -8.92 -2.88 -34.22
C ARG A 68 -8.92 -4.42 -34.17
N PRO A 69 -9.01 -5.15 -35.31
CA PRO A 69 -9.01 -6.61 -35.25
C PRO A 69 -7.67 -7.17 -34.69
N PHE A 70 -6.55 -6.57 -35.07
CA PHE A 70 -5.22 -6.98 -34.56
C PHE A 70 -5.09 -6.68 -33.07
N SER A 71 -5.53 -5.52 -32.64
CA SER A 71 -5.55 -5.13 -31.21
C SER A 71 -6.42 -6.08 -30.38
N LYS A 72 -7.59 -6.49 -30.88
CA LYS A 72 -8.45 -7.47 -30.18
C LYS A 72 -7.77 -8.83 -30.02
N ILE A 73 -7.04 -9.30 -31.03
CA ILE A 73 -6.30 -10.57 -30.94
C ILE A 73 -5.21 -10.47 -29.88
N LEU A 74 -4.46 -9.37 -29.85
CA LEU A 74 -3.41 -9.12 -28.87
C LEU A 74 -3.98 -9.02 -27.44
N VAL A 75 -5.05 -8.25 -27.25
CA VAL A 75 -5.70 -8.08 -25.92
C VAL A 75 -6.28 -9.41 -25.42
N ASN A 76 -6.92 -10.18 -26.31
CA ASN A 76 -7.46 -11.50 -25.95
C ASN A 76 -6.34 -12.50 -25.58
N SER A 77 -5.22 -12.47 -26.30
CA SER A 77 -4.05 -13.29 -25.94
C SER A 77 -3.47 -12.90 -24.58
N THR A 78 -3.39 -11.60 -24.31
CA THR A 78 -2.93 -11.08 -23.01
C THR A 78 -3.90 -11.39 -21.90
N SER A 79 -5.22 -11.42 -22.16
CA SER A 79 -6.23 -11.76 -21.15
C SER A 79 -6.15 -13.22 -20.69
N VAL A 80 -5.74 -14.14 -21.57
CA VAL A 80 -5.48 -15.54 -21.21
C VAL A 80 -4.23 -15.65 -20.33
N ILE A 81 -3.18 -14.91 -20.65
CA ILE A 81 -1.96 -14.84 -19.84
C ILE A 81 -2.26 -14.15 -18.50
N ASN A 82 -3.02 -13.05 -18.50
CA ASN A 82 -3.41 -12.37 -17.26
C ASN A 82 -4.34 -13.22 -16.40
N LYS A 83 -5.24 -14.05 -16.95
CA LYS A 83 -6.02 -15.00 -16.14
C LYS A 83 -5.16 -16.10 -15.53
N ALA A 84 -4.09 -16.50 -16.18
CA ALA A 84 -3.11 -17.45 -15.62
C ALA A 84 -2.19 -16.79 -14.58
N LEU A 85 -1.89 -15.50 -14.73
CA LEU A 85 -1.10 -14.68 -13.80
C LEU A 85 -1.95 -14.01 -12.71
N ALA A 86 -3.24 -13.77 -12.92
CA ALA A 86 -4.18 -13.15 -11.96
C ALA A 86 -4.51 -14.05 -10.76
N LYS A 87 -3.92 -15.25 -10.66
CA LYS A 87 -3.78 -15.96 -9.38
C LYS A 87 -2.67 -15.37 -8.48
N LYS A 88 -1.80 -14.52 -9.00
CA LYS A 88 -1.01 -13.58 -8.19
C LYS A 88 -1.80 -12.29 -8.13
N LYS A 89 -2.42 -12.01 -6.98
CA LYS A 89 -2.90 -10.67 -6.59
C LYS A 89 -1.90 -9.65 -7.14
N TYR A 90 -2.38 -8.64 -7.83
CA TYR A 90 -1.64 -7.41 -8.07
C TYR A 90 -1.52 -6.72 -6.69
N ASP A 91 -0.61 -7.22 -5.88
CA ASP A 91 -0.02 -6.40 -4.86
C ASP A 91 0.87 -5.42 -5.63
N ILE A 92 0.38 -4.21 -5.82
CA ILE A 92 1.28 -3.09 -6.10
C ILE A 92 2.24 -3.15 -4.93
N SER A 93 3.46 -3.57 -5.22
CA SER A 93 4.47 -3.70 -4.17
C SER A 93 4.59 -2.33 -3.52
N VAL A 94 4.47 -2.27 -2.20
CA VAL A 94 4.67 -1.04 -1.41
C VAL A 94 6.01 -0.39 -1.80
N ASP A 95 7.00 -1.19 -2.21
CA ASP A 95 8.27 -0.75 -2.77
C ASP A 95 8.15 -0.02 -4.11
N GLU A 96 7.21 -0.39 -4.98
CA GLU A 96 6.97 0.32 -6.24
C GLU A 96 6.27 1.66 -5.98
N LEU A 97 5.38 1.70 -4.99
CA LEU A 97 4.73 2.94 -4.55
C LEU A 97 5.74 3.89 -3.88
N SER A 98 6.63 3.38 -3.03
CA SER A 98 7.72 4.15 -2.41
C SER A 98 8.65 4.76 -3.46
N LYS A 99 9.08 3.98 -4.45
CA LYS A 99 9.90 4.47 -5.56
C LYS A 99 9.18 5.50 -6.44
N ALA A 100 7.89 5.30 -6.68
CA ALA A 100 7.08 6.28 -7.40
C ALA A 100 6.98 7.59 -6.64
N LEU A 101 6.84 7.54 -5.31
CA LEU A 101 6.79 8.72 -4.44
C LEU A 101 8.12 9.49 -4.42
N GLU A 102 9.26 8.79 -4.41
CA GLU A 102 10.60 9.40 -4.51
C GLU A 102 10.83 10.11 -5.85
N LEU A 103 10.31 9.54 -6.94
CA LEU A 103 10.46 10.07 -8.29
C LEU A 103 9.49 11.22 -8.62
N THR A 104 8.43 11.37 -7.82
CA THR A 104 7.42 12.39 -8.04
C THR A 104 7.84 13.68 -7.33
N SER A 105 8.45 14.60 -8.06
CA SER A 105 8.74 15.96 -7.62
C SER A 105 7.46 16.82 -7.65
N THR A 106 6.40 16.42 -6.95
CA THR A 106 5.10 17.07 -7.04
C THR A 106 4.96 18.18 -6.00
N GLU A 107 4.33 19.27 -6.43
CA GLU A 107 4.20 20.56 -5.76
C GLU A 107 3.23 20.57 -4.54
N ILE A 108 2.77 19.42 -4.04
CA ILE A 108 1.82 19.34 -2.92
C ILE A 108 2.44 18.53 -1.77
N PRO A 109 3.02 19.21 -0.75
CA PRO A 109 3.70 18.57 0.38
C PRO A 109 2.79 17.66 1.21
N GLU A 110 1.56 18.09 1.47
CA GLU A 110 0.59 17.39 2.35
C GLU A 110 0.16 16.02 1.79
N GLU A 111 -0.11 15.94 0.46
CA GLU A 111 -0.46 14.65 -0.17
C GLU A 111 0.70 13.64 -0.15
N LYS A 112 1.93 14.14 -0.24
CA LYS A 112 3.13 13.31 -0.18
C LYS A 112 3.35 12.75 1.22
N GLU A 113 3.10 13.54 2.25
CA GLU A 113 3.21 13.14 3.64
C GLU A 113 2.19 12.04 3.98
N MET A 114 0.92 12.25 3.63
CA MET A 114 -0.14 11.25 3.79
C MET A 114 0.19 9.92 3.08
N LEU A 115 0.69 9.96 1.84
CA LEU A 115 1.10 8.76 1.12
C LEU A 115 2.29 8.06 1.79
N ALA A 116 3.25 8.81 2.33
CA ALA A 116 4.37 8.26 3.05
C ALA A 116 3.93 7.55 4.34
N GLU A 117 2.95 8.08 5.06
CA GLU A 117 2.38 7.46 6.25
C GLU A 117 1.60 6.19 5.93
N ILE A 118 0.81 6.19 4.85
CA ILE A 118 0.16 4.97 4.36
C ILE A 118 1.18 3.88 4.04
N ILE A 119 2.29 4.23 3.38
CA ILE A 119 3.36 3.28 3.07
C ILE A 119 4.02 2.74 4.35
N LYS A 120 4.25 3.60 5.35
CA LYS A 120 4.78 3.17 6.66
C LYS A 120 3.84 2.20 7.34
N PHE A 121 2.53 2.51 7.37
CA PHE A 121 1.50 1.63 7.93
C PHE A 121 1.55 0.21 7.34
N TYR A 122 1.60 0.06 6.02
CA TYR A 122 1.70 -1.24 5.35
C TYR A 122 2.98 -2.02 5.68
N ASN A 123 4.04 -1.33 6.09
CA ASN A 123 5.31 -1.96 6.44
C ASN A 123 5.42 -2.33 7.92
N LYS A 124 4.62 -1.73 8.80
CA LYS A 124 4.67 -1.99 10.24
C LYS A 124 4.27 -3.43 10.60
N THR A 125 4.85 -3.90 11.68
CA THR A 125 4.62 -5.22 12.27
C THR A 125 4.01 -5.10 13.66
N ALA A 126 3.45 -6.19 14.17
CA ALA A 126 2.77 -6.20 15.46
C ALA A 126 3.69 -5.80 16.62
N ASP A 127 4.97 -6.16 16.57
CA ASP A 127 5.98 -5.79 17.57
C ASP A 127 6.26 -4.29 17.62
N GLU A 128 6.06 -3.57 16.51
CA GLU A 128 6.30 -2.13 16.44
C GLU A 128 5.20 -1.28 17.10
N ILE A 129 3.99 -1.85 17.26
CA ILE A 129 2.82 -1.13 17.78
C ILE A 129 2.22 -1.75 19.04
N MET A 130 2.70 -2.94 19.45
CA MET A 130 2.14 -3.64 20.61
C MET A 130 2.41 -2.88 21.90
N THR A 131 1.49 -3.01 22.87
CA THR A 131 1.79 -2.75 24.25
C THR A 131 2.69 -3.85 24.76
N PRO A 132 3.95 -3.55 25.17
CA PRO A 132 4.89 -4.55 25.64
C PRO A 132 4.38 -5.29 26.87
N ARG A 133 4.84 -6.52 27.08
CA ARG A 133 4.48 -7.35 28.24
C ARG A 133 4.61 -6.64 29.58
N LEU A 134 5.66 -5.83 29.75
CA LEU A 134 5.92 -5.12 31.01
C LEU A 134 4.87 -4.05 31.35
N ASP A 135 4.17 -3.53 30.33
CA ASP A 135 3.16 -2.50 30.45
C ASP A 135 1.74 -3.08 30.27
N MET A 136 1.64 -4.40 30.08
CA MET A 136 0.38 -5.11 29.90
C MET A 136 -0.30 -5.29 31.26
N GLU A 137 -1.57 -4.91 31.35
CA GLU A 137 -2.40 -5.23 32.51
C GLU A 137 -3.16 -6.53 32.29
N ASP A 138 -2.85 -7.54 33.08
CA ASP A 138 -3.43 -8.88 33.02
C ASP A 138 -3.83 -9.37 34.40
N ILE A 139 -4.56 -10.49 34.47
CA ILE A 139 -5.01 -11.08 35.73
C ILE A 139 -4.74 -12.58 35.79
N GLU A 140 -4.39 -13.08 36.97
CA GLU A 140 -4.22 -14.51 37.21
C GLU A 140 -5.59 -15.20 37.33
N ILE A 141 -5.75 -16.35 36.66
CA ILE A 141 -6.99 -17.16 36.63
C ILE A 141 -7.47 -17.60 38.05
N LYS A 142 -6.59 -17.65 39.02
CA LYS A 142 -6.85 -18.15 40.37
C LYS A 142 -7.42 -17.09 41.32
N ILE A 143 -7.41 -15.82 40.96
CA ILE A 143 -7.92 -14.74 41.84
C ILE A 143 -9.43 -14.86 42.03
N SER A 144 -9.92 -14.32 43.13
CA SER A 144 -11.33 -14.35 43.51
C SER A 144 -12.16 -13.43 42.60
N PHE A 145 -13.46 -13.66 42.53
CA PHE A 145 -14.36 -12.82 41.72
C PHE A 145 -14.35 -11.35 42.18
N ARG A 146 -14.27 -11.11 43.47
CA ARG A 146 -14.21 -9.76 44.04
C ARG A 146 -12.94 -9.03 43.59
N GLU A 147 -11.79 -9.69 43.63
CA GLU A 147 -10.54 -9.11 43.18
C GLU A 147 -10.58 -8.78 41.67
N VAL A 148 -11.24 -9.61 40.84
CA VAL A 148 -11.46 -9.29 39.41
C VAL A 148 -12.29 -8.02 39.24
N VAL A 149 -13.39 -7.90 40.01
CA VAL A 149 -14.26 -6.70 39.94
C VAL A 149 -13.48 -5.45 40.37
N ASP A 150 -12.76 -5.52 41.49
CA ASP A 150 -11.97 -4.40 42.01
C ASP A 150 -10.87 -3.98 41.01
N PHE A 151 -10.21 -4.96 40.36
CA PHE A 151 -9.22 -4.71 39.31
C PHE A 151 -9.84 -4.00 38.11
N ILE A 152 -10.98 -4.46 37.61
CA ILE A 152 -11.69 -3.87 36.47
C ILE A 152 -12.08 -2.42 36.74
N ILE A 153 -12.61 -2.14 37.92
CA ILE A 153 -13.02 -0.78 38.34
C ILE A 153 -11.80 0.15 38.37
N LYS A 154 -10.65 -0.37 38.78
CA LYS A 154 -9.42 0.41 38.92
C LYS A 154 -8.71 0.64 37.57
N SER A 155 -8.65 -0.40 36.73
CA SER A 155 -7.91 -0.34 35.45
C SER A 155 -8.69 0.36 34.34
N GLY A 156 -10.03 0.23 34.33
CA GLY A 156 -10.90 0.83 33.31
C GLY A 156 -10.88 0.15 31.94
N TYR A 157 -10.04 -0.89 31.74
CA TYR A 157 -9.90 -1.56 30.45
C TYR A 157 -11.10 -2.45 30.11
N SER A 158 -11.52 -2.45 28.87
CA SER A 158 -12.66 -3.24 28.39
C SER A 158 -12.36 -4.73 28.16
N ARG A 159 -11.09 -5.08 27.99
CA ARG A 159 -10.61 -6.45 27.69
C ARG A 159 -9.32 -6.68 28.46
N ILE A 160 -9.25 -7.77 29.19
CA ILE A 160 -8.13 -8.06 30.07
C ILE A 160 -7.65 -9.48 29.77
N PRO A 161 -6.36 -9.65 29.43
CA PRO A 161 -5.74 -10.98 29.30
C PRO A 161 -5.78 -11.73 30.64
N VAL A 162 -6.02 -13.04 30.56
CA VAL A 162 -6.05 -13.91 31.75
C VAL A 162 -4.97 -14.96 31.59
N TYR A 163 -4.05 -15.01 32.53
CA TYR A 163 -2.96 -15.97 32.53
C TYR A 163 -3.09 -17.03 33.65
N SER A 164 -2.30 -18.07 33.57
CA SER A 164 -2.19 -19.11 34.59
C SER A 164 -0.72 -19.38 34.91
N GLU A 165 -0.35 -19.17 36.17
CA GLU A 165 1.00 -19.39 36.74
C GLU A 165 2.06 -18.41 36.25
N THR A 166 2.18 -18.24 34.94
CA THR A 166 3.08 -17.28 34.32
C THR A 166 2.34 -16.51 33.22
N GLU A 167 2.72 -15.27 32.96
CA GLU A 167 2.18 -14.39 31.92
C GLU A 167 2.41 -14.95 30.50
N ASP A 168 3.33 -15.92 30.33
CA ASP A 168 3.50 -16.65 29.06
C ASP A 168 2.35 -17.63 28.78
N ASN A 169 1.59 -18.00 29.82
CA ASN A 169 0.52 -18.99 29.70
C ASN A 169 -0.86 -18.32 29.71
N ILE A 170 -1.13 -17.54 28.68
CA ILE A 170 -2.42 -16.86 28.50
C ILE A 170 -3.53 -17.90 28.25
N LYS A 171 -4.56 -17.89 29.07
CA LYS A 171 -5.74 -18.79 28.97
C LYS A 171 -6.85 -18.21 28.11
N GLY A 172 -6.90 -16.89 27.96
CA GLY A 172 -7.89 -16.21 27.18
C GLY A 172 -8.01 -14.74 27.55
N ILE A 173 -9.09 -14.14 27.12
CA ILE A 173 -9.39 -12.71 27.35
C ILE A 173 -10.74 -12.61 28.08
N LEU A 174 -10.76 -11.87 29.17
CA LEU A 174 -11.99 -11.52 29.89
C LEU A 174 -12.53 -10.20 29.33
N TYR A 175 -13.78 -10.23 28.88
CA TYR A 175 -14.50 -9.04 28.43
C TYR A 175 -15.34 -8.49 29.56
N ILE A 176 -15.15 -7.23 29.92
CA ILE A 176 -15.94 -6.58 30.99
C ILE A 176 -17.43 -6.67 30.72
N LYS A 177 -17.86 -6.47 29.48
CA LYS A 177 -19.28 -6.53 29.10
C LYS A 177 -19.94 -7.89 29.42
N ASP A 178 -19.18 -8.97 29.41
CA ASP A 178 -19.71 -10.30 29.72
C ASP A 178 -19.82 -10.52 31.24
N LEU A 179 -19.07 -9.76 32.02
CA LEU A 179 -19.06 -9.82 33.49
C LEU A 179 -20.15 -8.94 34.11
N LEU A 180 -20.54 -7.82 33.45
CA LEU A 180 -21.54 -6.88 33.95
C LEU A 180 -22.84 -7.51 34.46
N PRO A 181 -23.44 -8.52 33.79
CA PRO A 181 -24.68 -9.16 34.29
C PRO A 181 -24.49 -9.94 35.60
N TYR A 182 -23.25 -10.17 36.01
CA TYR A 182 -22.91 -11.00 37.18
C TYR A 182 -22.27 -10.20 38.33
N ILE A 183 -22.18 -8.89 38.22
CA ILE A 183 -21.45 -8.03 39.16
C ILE A 183 -21.94 -8.17 40.64
N ASP A 184 -23.24 -8.44 40.83
CA ASP A 184 -23.84 -8.66 42.16
C ASP A 184 -23.74 -10.11 42.69
N LYS A 185 -23.02 -10.97 41.96
CA LYS A 185 -22.85 -12.37 42.39
C LYS A 185 -21.87 -12.46 43.56
N PRO A 186 -22.04 -13.50 44.42
CA PRO A 186 -21.11 -13.72 45.52
C PRO A 186 -19.72 -14.14 45.01
N ASP A 187 -18.72 -13.98 45.84
CA ASP A 187 -17.32 -14.27 45.55
C ASP A 187 -17.03 -15.71 45.07
N THR A 188 -17.96 -16.62 45.38
CA THR A 188 -17.94 -18.04 44.91
C THR A 188 -18.30 -18.20 43.42
N PHE A 189 -18.64 -17.10 42.72
CA PHE A 189 -19.00 -17.16 41.33
C PHE A 189 -17.79 -17.53 40.47
N ARG A 190 -17.97 -18.50 39.59
CA ARG A 190 -16.93 -18.99 38.67
C ARG A 190 -16.80 -18.13 37.45
N TRP A 191 -16.16 -16.97 37.59
CA TRP A 191 -15.94 -16.01 36.52
C TRP A 191 -15.07 -16.57 35.38
N GLN A 192 -14.26 -17.61 35.64
CA GLN A 192 -13.42 -18.27 34.63
C GLN A 192 -14.24 -18.85 33.46
N SER A 193 -15.53 -19.11 33.65
CA SER A 193 -16.43 -19.58 32.58
C SER A 193 -16.74 -18.48 31.55
N LEU A 194 -16.43 -17.22 31.83
CA LEU A 194 -16.64 -16.08 30.95
C LEU A 194 -15.41 -15.76 30.08
N ILE A 195 -14.28 -16.43 30.34
CA ILE A 195 -13.04 -16.24 29.57
C ILE A 195 -13.26 -16.72 28.14
N ARG A 196 -12.98 -15.85 27.18
CA ARG A 196 -13.01 -16.16 25.75
C ARG A 196 -11.63 -16.62 25.27
N PRO A 197 -11.55 -17.47 24.24
CA PRO A 197 -10.27 -17.84 23.63
C PRO A 197 -9.49 -16.60 23.19
N ALA A 198 -8.19 -16.56 23.48
CA ALA A 198 -7.30 -15.53 22.98
C ALA A 198 -6.94 -15.80 21.51
N TYR A 199 -6.69 -14.74 20.76
CA TYR A 199 -6.15 -14.80 19.43
C TYR A 199 -4.66 -14.50 19.48
N PHE A 200 -3.83 -15.41 18.96
CA PHE A 200 -2.38 -15.29 19.04
C PHE A 200 -1.81 -14.94 17.67
N VAL A 201 -0.85 -14.04 17.64
CA VAL A 201 -0.15 -13.61 16.43
C VAL A 201 1.35 -13.53 16.69
N PRO A 202 2.22 -13.83 15.70
CA PRO A 202 3.66 -13.65 15.85
C PRO A 202 4.02 -12.17 15.80
N GLU A 203 5.15 -11.78 16.39
CA GLU A 203 5.72 -10.43 16.35
C GLU A 203 5.83 -9.86 14.93
N THR A 204 6.20 -10.70 13.97
CA THR A 204 6.38 -10.33 12.55
C THR A 204 5.09 -10.17 11.76
N LYS A 205 3.92 -10.31 12.40
CA LYS A 205 2.63 -10.15 11.74
C LYS A 205 2.45 -8.72 11.25
N LYS A 206 2.13 -8.54 9.98
CA LYS A 206 1.83 -7.22 9.41
C LYS A 206 0.50 -6.70 9.96
N ILE A 207 0.49 -5.40 10.32
CA ILE A 207 -0.68 -4.79 10.97
C ILE A 207 -1.88 -4.59 10.02
N ASP A 208 -1.65 -4.43 8.73
CA ASP A 208 -2.71 -4.39 7.72
C ASP A 208 -3.45 -5.73 7.60
N ASP A 209 -2.71 -6.83 7.53
CA ASP A 209 -3.28 -8.19 7.58
C ASP A 209 -4.01 -8.44 8.90
N LEU A 210 -3.44 -7.99 10.02
CA LEU A 210 -4.04 -8.13 11.35
C LEU A 210 -5.35 -7.36 11.47
N LEU A 211 -5.42 -6.15 10.90
CA LEU A 211 -6.65 -5.36 10.83
C LEU A 211 -7.75 -6.08 10.05
N GLU A 212 -7.40 -6.70 8.91
CA GLU A 212 -8.36 -7.47 8.10
C GLU A 212 -8.87 -8.70 8.89
N GLU A 213 -7.98 -9.39 9.61
CA GLU A 213 -8.34 -10.53 10.47
C GLU A 213 -9.23 -10.11 11.64
N PHE A 214 -8.92 -8.98 12.30
CA PHE A 214 -9.76 -8.43 13.38
C PHE A 214 -11.18 -8.13 12.89
N ARG A 215 -11.32 -7.49 11.73
CA ARG A 215 -12.62 -7.17 11.13
C ARG A 215 -13.39 -8.43 10.74
N THR A 216 -12.71 -9.40 10.11
CA THR A 216 -13.34 -10.62 9.60
C THR A 216 -13.80 -11.53 10.74
N ASN A 217 -12.96 -11.70 11.76
CA ASN A 217 -13.23 -12.59 12.88
C ASN A 217 -13.95 -11.89 14.05
N LYS A 218 -14.20 -10.56 13.94
CA LYS A 218 -14.80 -9.72 14.99
C LYS A 218 -14.01 -9.79 16.30
N ILE A 219 -12.69 -9.77 16.19
CA ILE A 219 -11.72 -9.74 17.27
C ILE A 219 -11.23 -8.30 17.44
N HIS A 220 -10.91 -7.89 18.64
CA HIS A 220 -10.45 -6.53 18.95
C HIS A 220 -9.12 -6.51 19.72
N MET A 221 -8.57 -7.67 20.05
CA MET A 221 -7.32 -7.80 20.79
C MET A 221 -6.65 -9.13 20.41
N ALA A 222 -5.36 -9.09 20.17
CA ALA A 222 -4.50 -10.24 19.96
C ALA A 222 -3.36 -10.26 20.98
N ILE A 223 -2.94 -11.46 21.34
CA ILE A 223 -1.72 -11.69 22.12
C ILE A 223 -0.56 -11.86 21.12
N VAL A 224 0.47 -11.05 21.27
CA VAL A 224 1.68 -11.14 20.45
C VAL A 224 2.64 -12.13 21.11
N VAL A 225 3.15 -13.08 20.33
CA VAL A 225 4.04 -14.13 20.82
C VAL A 225 5.35 -14.15 20.05
N ASP A 226 6.42 -14.46 20.77
CA ASP A 226 7.76 -14.67 20.22
C ASP A 226 7.92 -16.03 19.53
N GLU A 227 9.11 -16.32 19.00
CA GLU A 227 9.42 -17.58 18.31
C GLU A 227 9.42 -18.79 19.25
N PHE A 228 9.49 -18.57 20.56
CA PHE A 228 9.50 -19.62 21.58
C PHE A 228 8.10 -19.85 22.17
N GLY A 229 7.11 -19.05 21.78
CA GLY A 229 5.75 -19.11 22.28
C GLY A 229 5.54 -18.35 23.59
N GLY A 230 6.51 -17.51 24.00
CA GLY A 230 6.37 -16.56 25.10
C GLY A 230 5.50 -15.38 24.71
N THR A 231 4.85 -14.74 25.68
CA THR A 231 4.04 -13.53 25.46
C THR A 231 4.97 -12.33 25.39
N SER A 232 5.00 -11.65 24.24
CA SER A 232 5.74 -10.42 24.02
C SER A 232 4.92 -9.17 24.36
N GLY A 233 3.60 -9.24 24.17
CA GLY A 233 2.69 -8.12 24.44
C GLY A 233 1.27 -8.36 23.92
N ILE A 234 0.52 -7.28 23.77
CA ILE A 234 -0.83 -7.26 23.19
C ILE A 234 -0.93 -6.20 22.10
N VAL A 235 -1.78 -6.46 21.11
CA VAL A 235 -2.18 -5.48 20.11
C VAL A 235 -3.68 -5.42 20.07
N THR A 236 -4.23 -4.21 20.07
CA THR A 236 -5.66 -3.95 19.95
C THR A 236 -6.02 -3.37 18.58
N MET A 237 -7.31 -3.36 18.24
CA MET A 237 -7.78 -2.70 17.03
C MET A 237 -7.57 -1.19 17.11
N GLU A 238 -7.68 -0.65 18.30
CA GLU A 238 -7.48 0.74 18.63
C GLU A 238 -6.03 1.18 18.30
N ASP A 239 -5.01 0.40 18.68
CA ASP A 239 -3.59 0.66 18.38
C ASP A 239 -3.33 0.69 16.86
N ILE A 240 -3.94 -0.24 16.11
CA ILE A 240 -3.80 -0.28 14.65
C ILE A 240 -4.46 0.94 13.99
N LEU A 241 -5.62 1.38 14.51
CA LEU A 241 -6.32 2.55 13.96
C LEU A 241 -5.59 3.85 14.27
N GLU A 242 -4.95 3.96 15.42
CA GLU A 242 -4.10 5.09 15.80
C GLU A 242 -2.96 5.30 14.80
N GLU A 243 -2.37 4.22 14.30
CA GLU A 243 -1.33 4.29 13.26
C GLU A 243 -1.81 4.82 11.90
N ILE A 244 -3.11 4.80 11.65
CA ILE A 244 -3.71 5.33 10.41
C ILE A 244 -4.13 6.79 10.58
N VAL A 245 -4.70 7.11 11.74
CA VAL A 245 -5.40 8.40 11.98
C VAL A 245 -4.47 9.39 12.72
N GLY A 246 -3.41 8.89 13.36
CA GLY A 246 -2.60 9.65 14.32
C GLY A 246 -3.29 9.71 15.67
N GLU A 247 -2.64 10.35 16.65
CA GLU A 247 -3.24 10.56 17.98
C GLU A 247 -4.60 11.26 17.82
N ILE A 248 -5.66 10.53 18.16
CA ILE A 248 -7.00 11.11 18.26
C ILE A 248 -7.04 11.83 19.61
N SER A 249 -6.60 13.10 19.63
CA SER A 249 -6.80 13.92 20.82
C SER A 249 -8.29 14.18 20.97
N ASP A 250 -8.87 13.67 22.05
CA ASP A 250 -10.25 14.02 22.46
C ASP A 250 -10.26 15.49 22.91
N GLU A 251 -11.35 16.21 22.64
CA GLU A 251 -11.54 17.63 23.03
C GLU A 251 -11.44 17.87 24.56
N TYR A 252 -11.22 16.79 25.34
CA TYR A 252 -11.10 16.78 26.81
C TYR A 252 -9.69 16.41 27.30
N ASP A 253 -8.74 16.11 26.40
CA ASP A 253 -7.34 15.93 26.79
C ASP A 253 -6.74 17.30 27.07
N GLU A 254 -6.78 17.71 28.34
CA GLU A 254 -5.99 18.85 28.81
C GLU A 254 -4.53 18.54 28.55
N ASP A 255 -3.83 19.47 27.85
CA ASP A 255 -2.39 19.46 27.61
C ASP A 255 -1.60 19.32 28.94
N GLU A 256 -1.45 18.11 29.45
CA GLU A 256 -0.40 17.84 30.42
C GLU A 256 0.94 17.82 29.65
N PRO A 257 1.88 18.74 29.93
CA PRO A 257 3.17 18.73 29.27
C PRO A 257 3.96 17.50 29.75
N VAL A 258 3.90 16.43 28.98
CA VAL A 258 4.70 15.22 29.22
C VAL A 258 6.15 15.56 28.95
N SER A 259 6.89 15.85 30.02
CA SER A 259 8.34 16.06 30.00
C SER A 259 9.05 14.73 29.76
N TYR A 260 9.31 14.41 28.48
CA TYR A 260 10.20 13.31 28.13
C TYR A 260 11.66 13.71 28.46
N THR A 261 12.12 13.40 29.65
CA THR A 261 13.53 13.40 29.95
C THR A 261 14.17 12.16 29.34
N HIS A 262 14.68 12.30 28.11
CA HIS A 262 15.60 11.34 27.51
C HIS A 262 16.89 11.28 28.33
N LEU A 263 16.97 10.35 29.25
CA LEU A 263 18.24 9.92 29.82
C LEU A 263 18.93 8.98 28.81
N ARG A 264 19.75 9.57 27.93
CA ARG A 264 20.81 8.84 27.24
C ARG A 264 21.87 8.49 28.33
N ALA A 265 21.91 7.23 28.71
CA ALA A 265 23.07 6.67 29.41
C ALA A 265 24.13 6.26 28.37
N HIS A 266 25.38 6.66 28.62
CA HIS A 266 26.61 6.34 27.90
C HIS A 266 26.92 4.85 27.87
#